data_91f13447eba0ddf271eb3e7167bd8061
#
_entry.id   91f13447eba0ddf271eb3e7167bd8061
#
_cell.length_a   1.000
_cell.length_b   1.000
_cell.length_c   1.000
_cell.angle_alpha   90.00
_cell.angle_beta   90.00
_cell.angle_gamma   90.00
#
_symmetry.space_group_name_H-M   'P 1'
#
loop_
_entity.id
_entity.type
_entity.pdbx_description
1 polymer ?
#
loop_
_entity_poly.entity_id
_entity_poly.type
_entity_poly.pdbx_seq_one_letter_code
_entity_poly.pdbx_strand_id
1 'polypeptide(L)'
;MSLNLTAAGLADHKAWEAAGYALPSYDREAMITRTKESPCWVHFGAGNIFRAFQANTAQELLNNGTFDRGVIVAEGFDTEIIRDMYQPHDNLSILVTLKADGSVEKTVVGSIAESLAADTADSPDFARLKEIFTKDSLQMATFTITEKGYSLKNGAGELLPSVAADFAAGPSSVTSYMGKVASLLYERFLAGEKPFAMVSTDNCSHNGEKLSLALTAYASVWEENKLVQPGFLSYLQNPEKVSFPWTMIDKITPRPDGSIEKILEENGLADAQPIVTSRHTYVAPFVNAEECQYLVVEDHFPNGRPPMEKSGWIFTDRETVNKTERMKVCTCLNPLHTALAVFGCLLDYELISEEMKNPVLKKLVERIGYIEGLPVVTDPGILSPKQFIDEVLNIRIPNPFMPDTPQRIATDTSQKLSIRFGATIKSYLASPELSLSDLQAIPAVFAGWLRYLMGVDDNGDAFELSPDPLLATVRPYVQDLKLGAPADREALSKTLAPLLSDASIFGVDLISAGLSDRVLDAFVSMLHGPGAVADTLAALTAQF
;
A
#
# COMPACT_ATOMS: atom_id res chain seq x y z
N MET A 1 4.37 37.04 4.16
CA MET A 1 5.37 36.84 3.08
C MET A 1 4.90 35.68 2.26
N SER A 2 5.07 35.71 0.95
CA SER A 2 4.71 34.60 0.09
C SER A 2 5.92 33.67 -0.08
N LEU A 3 5.78 32.37 0.28
CA LEU A 3 6.81 31.35 0.14
C LEU A 3 6.60 30.64 -1.20
N ASN A 4 7.54 30.76 -2.12
CA ASN A 4 7.50 30.08 -3.42
C ASN A 4 8.32 28.80 -3.36
N LEU A 5 7.72 27.67 -3.70
CA LEU A 5 8.38 26.37 -3.70
C LEU A 5 9.27 26.21 -4.95
N THR A 6 10.36 26.96 -4.98
CA THR A 6 11.38 26.96 -6.05
C THR A 6 12.77 27.08 -5.42
N ALA A 7 13.81 26.71 -6.17
CA ALA A 7 15.20 26.88 -5.70
C ALA A 7 15.50 28.33 -5.29
N ALA A 8 15.02 29.30 -6.07
CA ALA A 8 15.16 30.71 -5.76
C ALA A 8 14.36 31.12 -4.49
N GLY A 9 13.14 30.58 -4.34
CA GLY A 9 12.30 30.87 -3.17
C GLY A 9 12.85 30.30 -1.87
N LEU A 10 13.53 29.14 -1.93
CA LEU A 10 14.18 28.53 -0.76
C LEU A 10 15.42 29.32 -0.27
N ALA A 11 15.95 30.26 -1.03
CA ALA A 11 17.09 31.07 -0.60
C ALA A 11 16.78 31.91 0.66
N ASP A 12 15.50 32.24 0.91
CA ASP A 12 15.07 32.87 2.16
C ASP A 12 14.76 31.81 3.25
N HIS A 13 15.77 31.08 3.69
CA HIS A 13 15.68 30.04 4.72
C HIS A 13 14.92 30.54 5.96
N LYS A 14 15.17 31.79 6.39
CA LYS A 14 14.56 32.34 7.60
C LYS A 14 13.04 32.45 7.50
N ALA A 15 12.52 32.81 6.32
CA ALA A 15 11.08 32.91 6.10
C ALA A 15 10.42 31.51 6.17
N TRP A 16 11.04 30.50 5.56
CA TRP A 16 10.56 29.13 5.59
C TRP A 16 10.59 28.52 7.00
N GLU A 17 11.71 28.68 7.71
CA GLU A 17 11.86 28.21 9.10
C GLU A 17 10.88 28.90 10.04
N ALA A 18 10.68 30.21 9.90
CA ALA A 18 9.68 30.97 10.68
C ALA A 18 8.25 30.51 10.43
N ALA A 19 7.96 29.99 9.23
CA ALA A 19 6.67 29.38 8.88
C ALA A 19 6.59 27.89 9.30
N GLY A 20 7.62 27.36 9.96
CA GLY A 20 7.65 26.00 10.53
C GLY A 20 7.96 24.89 9.51
N TYR A 21 8.69 25.20 8.44
CA TYR A 21 9.17 24.19 7.49
C TYR A 21 10.58 23.74 7.82
N ALA A 22 10.80 22.43 7.84
CA ALA A 22 12.14 21.86 7.81
C ALA A 22 12.70 21.90 6.39
N LEU A 23 13.95 22.33 6.24
CA LEU A 23 14.60 22.53 4.94
C LEU A 23 15.71 21.50 4.71
N PRO A 24 16.06 21.21 3.42
CA PRO A 24 17.28 20.47 3.09
C PRO A 24 18.51 21.14 3.72
N SER A 25 19.37 20.35 4.39
CA SER A 25 20.58 20.85 5.06
C SER A 25 21.88 20.56 4.30
N TYR A 26 21.79 20.17 3.03
CA TYR A 26 22.90 19.87 2.13
C TYR A 26 22.95 20.86 0.94
N ASP A 27 24.09 20.90 0.25
CA ASP A 27 24.24 21.64 -1.00
C ASP A 27 23.47 20.95 -2.13
N ARG A 28 22.27 21.45 -2.42
CA ARG A 28 21.35 20.86 -3.40
C ARG A 28 21.88 20.96 -4.84
N GLU A 29 22.57 22.05 -5.22
CA GLU A 29 23.10 22.23 -6.58
C GLU A 29 24.25 21.21 -6.82
N ALA A 30 25.13 21.07 -5.86
CA ALA A 30 26.19 20.08 -5.93
C ALA A 30 25.64 18.63 -5.95
N MET A 31 24.57 18.35 -5.20
CA MET A 31 23.87 17.05 -5.23
C MET A 31 23.28 16.78 -6.61
N ILE A 32 22.57 17.75 -7.21
CA ILE A 32 21.98 17.61 -8.55
C ILE A 32 23.06 17.31 -9.59
N THR A 33 24.14 18.07 -9.57
CA THR A 33 25.25 17.90 -10.51
C THR A 33 25.83 16.48 -10.40
N ARG A 34 26.20 16.05 -9.19
CA ARG A 34 26.73 14.70 -8.94
C ARG A 34 25.78 13.60 -9.36
N THR A 35 24.48 13.78 -9.09
CA THR A 35 23.47 12.77 -9.45
C THR A 35 23.32 12.64 -10.97
N LYS A 36 23.31 13.76 -11.70
CA LYS A 36 23.20 13.76 -13.18
C LYS A 36 24.43 13.15 -13.85
N GLU A 37 25.60 13.41 -13.34
CA GLU A 37 26.87 12.85 -13.86
C GLU A 37 27.00 11.36 -13.55
N SER A 38 26.64 10.95 -12.35
CA SER A 38 26.85 9.59 -11.81
C SER A 38 25.60 9.07 -11.10
N PRO A 39 24.50 8.84 -11.83
CA PRO A 39 23.24 8.39 -11.26
C PRO A 39 23.40 7.00 -10.63
N CYS A 40 22.78 6.80 -9.46
CA CYS A 40 22.78 5.50 -8.79
C CYS A 40 21.37 4.95 -8.50
N TRP A 41 20.37 5.81 -8.46
CA TRP A 41 19.01 5.45 -8.13
C TRP A 41 18.02 6.16 -9.06
N VAL A 42 17.25 5.38 -9.83
CA VAL A 42 16.08 5.84 -10.59
C VAL A 42 14.81 5.33 -9.91
N HIS A 43 13.77 6.14 -9.84
CA HIS A 43 12.46 5.73 -9.37
C HIS A 43 11.42 5.86 -10.49
N PHE A 44 10.59 4.83 -10.67
CA PHE A 44 9.48 4.81 -11.62
C PHE A 44 8.16 5.00 -10.88
N GLY A 45 7.43 6.06 -11.26
CA GLY A 45 6.18 6.47 -10.63
C GLY A 45 6.33 7.75 -9.80
N ALA A 46 5.83 8.88 -10.31
CA ALA A 46 6.00 10.21 -9.72
C ALA A 46 4.85 10.57 -8.74
N GLY A 47 4.25 9.56 -8.11
CA GLY A 47 3.08 9.73 -7.23
C GLY A 47 3.40 10.17 -5.81
N ASN A 48 2.35 10.21 -4.97
CA ASN A 48 2.44 10.69 -3.58
C ASN A 48 3.38 9.83 -2.73
N ILE A 49 3.27 8.50 -2.85
CA ILE A 49 4.08 7.57 -2.03
C ILE A 49 5.58 7.75 -2.31
N PHE A 50 5.97 7.96 -3.57
CA PHE A 50 7.37 8.24 -3.93
C PHE A 50 7.88 9.51 -3.23
N ARG A 51 7.14 10.61 -3.33
CA ARG A 51 7.55 11.89 -2.74
C ARG A 51 7.61 11.84 -1.22
N ALA A 52 6.65 11.11 -0.60
CA ALA A 52 6.56 11.00 0.86
C ALA A 52 7.57 10.02 1.45
N PHE A 53 7.97 8.98 0.72
CA PHE A 53 8.81 7.93 1.29
C PHE A 53 10.17 7.83 0.60
N GLN A 54 10.26 7.40 -0.66
CA GLN A 54 11.56 7.16 -1.30
C GLN A 54 12.37 8.44 -1.47
N ALA A 55 11.73 9.53 -1.90
CA ALA A 55 12.41 10.83 -2.01
C ALA A 55 12.80 11.38 -0.64
N ASN A 56 11.95 11.22 0.39
CA ASN A 56 12.30 11.61 1.75
C ASN A 56 13.44 10.75 2.32
N THR A 57 13.49 9.45 2.02
CA THR A 57 14.63 8.59 2.34
C THR A 57 15.94 9.16 1.78
N ALA A 58 15.96 9.51 0.49
CA ALA A 58 17.13 10.13 -0.12
C ALA A 58 17.49 11.46 0.54
N GLN A 59 16.50 12.28 0.92
CA GLN A 59 16.69 13.52 1.68
C GLN A 59 17.36 13.29 3.02
N GLU A 60 16.92 12.31 3.78
CA GLU A 60 17.49 11.97 5.09
C GLU A 60 18.96 11.52 4.96
N LEU A 61 19.27 10.71 3.95
CA LEU A 61 20.64 10.28 3.68
C LEU A 61 21.56 11.45 3.30
N LEU A 62 21.03 12.42 2.56
CA LEU A 62 21.74 13.64 2.20
C LEU A 62 21.93 14.56 3.43
N ASN A 63 20.87 14.76 4.22
CA ASN A 63 20.91 15.60 5.42
C ASN A 63 21.89 15.09 6.48
N ASN A 64 22.00 13.77 6.65
CA ASN A 64 22.93 13.17 7.61
C ASN A 64 24.33 12.91 7.02
N GLY A 65 24.57 13.28 5.75
CA GLY A 65 25.87 13.17 5.09
C GLY A 65 26.34 11.74 4.82
N THR A 66 25.45 10.74 4.90
CA THR A 66 25.81 9.33 4.63
C THR A 66 25.77 8.98 3.15
N PHE A 67 25.15 9.84 2.33
CA PHE A 67 25.09 9.72 0.89
C PHE A 67 25.17 11.11 0.25
N ASP A 68 25.61 11.19 -1.01
CA ASP A 68 25.91 12.48 -1.68
C ASP A 68 25.14 12.68 -2.99
N ARG A 69 24.29 11.74 -3.36
CA ARG A 69 23.46 11.78 -4.58
C ARG A 69 21.98 11.69 -4.22
N GLY A 70 21.16 12.31 -5.04
CA GLY A 70 19.72 12.24 -4.94
C GLY A 70 19.12 11.10 -5.78
N VAL A 71 17.83 11.21 -6.06
CA VAL A 71 17.07 10.27 -6.87
C VAL A 71 16.64 10.94 -8.17
N ILE A 72 16.61 10.17 -9.27
CA ILE A 72 16.00 10.56 -10.54
C ILE A 72 14.63 9.89 -10.61
N VAL A 73 13.57 10.66 -10.88
CA VAL A 73 12.23 10.13 -11.05
C VAL A 73 11.82 10.06 -12.51
N ALA A 74 11.19 8.96 -12.90
CA ALA A 74 10.63 8.75 -14.23
C ALA A 74 9.13 8.45 -14.11
N GLU A 75 8.30 9.17 -14.87
CA GLU A 75 6.86 8.93 -14.95
C GLU A 75 6.48 8.43 -16.34
N GLY A 76 5.83 7.27 -16.41
CA GLY A 76 5.51 6.62 -17.67
C GLY A 76 4.01 6.45 -17.94
N PHE A 77 3.15 6.76 -16.97
CA PHE A 77 1.70 6.67 -17.11
C PHE A 77 1.06 8.06 -17.31
N ASP A 78 1.32 8.98 -16.41
CA ASP A 78 0.78 10.33 -16.42
C ASP A 78 1.91 11.37 -16.46
N THR A 79 2.48 11.55 -17.63
CA THR A 79 3.65 12.41 -17.84
C THR A 79 3.36 13.91 -17.64
N GLU A 80 2.08 14.31 -17.58
CA GLU A 80 1.71 15.69 -17.25
C GLU A 80 2.18 16.09 -15.86
N ILE A 81 2.26 15.14 -14.93
CA ILE A 81 2.77 15.37 -13.57
C ILE A 81 4.20 15.95 -13.59
N ILE A 82 5.05 15.46 -14.47
CA ILE A 82 6.44 15.96 -14.59
C ILE A 82 6.43 17.41 -15.03
N ARG A 83 5.70 17.72 -16.10
CA ARG A 83 5.67 19.05 -16.72
C ARG A 83 4.95 20.10 -15.84
N ASP A 84 3.83 19.71 -15.25
CA ASP A 84 2.90 20.65 -14.64
C ASP A 84 3.05 20.74 -13.11
N MET A 85 3.78 19.79 -12.48
CA MET A 85 4.01 19.77 -11.04
C MET A 85 5.51 19.75 -10.65
N TYR A 86 6.32 18.85 -11.21
CA TYR A 86 7.72 18.75 -10.80
C TYR A 86 8.58 19.89 -11.35
N GLN A 87 8.51 20.16 -12.64
CA GLN A 87 9.34 21.16 -13.30
C GLN A 87 9.07 22.60 -12.80
N PRO A 88 7.81 23.05 -12.63
CA PRO A 88 7.54 24.39 -12.11
C PRO A 88 8.06 24.64 -10.69
N HIS A 89 8.25 23.57 -9.92
CA HIS A 89 8.75 23.63 -8.55
C HIS A 89 10.23 23.19 -8.42
N ASP A 90 11.01 23.20 -9.50
CA ASP A 90 12.42 22.79 -9.51
C ASP A 90 12.63 21.41 -8.86
N ASN A 91 11.70 20.46 -9.05
CA ASN A 91 11.67 19.13 -8.43
C ASN A 91 11.59 19.15 -6.89
N LEU A 92 11.16 20.23 -6.29
CA LEU A 92 10.88 20.32 -4.87
C LEU A 92 9.45 19.84 -4.57
N SER A 93 9.24 19.33 -3.38
CA SER A 93 7.92 18.96 -2.88
C SER A 93 7.86 19.22 -1.37
N ILE A 94 6.65 19.39 -0.83
CA ILE A 94 6.46 19.48 0.62
C ILE A 94 5.86 18.16 1.10
N LEU A 95 6.53 17.51 2.04
CA LEU A 95 5.98 16.42 2.82
C LEU A 95 5.28 17.00 4.05
N VAL A 96 3.99 16.73 4.17
CA VAL A 96 3.18 17.04 5.36
C VAL A 96 2.94 15.75 6.12
N THR A 97 3.62 15.60 7.24
CA THR A 97 3.44 14.44 8.13
C THR A 97 2.27 14.71 9.06
N LEU A 98 1.25 13.88 8.96
CA LEU A 98 -0.02 13.97 9.69
C LEU A 98 0.05 13.12 10.96
N LYS A 99 -0.01 13.74 12.14
CA LYS A 99 0.15 13.04 13.41
C LYS A 99 -1.19 12.69 14.06
N ALA A 100 -1.18 11.65 14.86
CA ALA A 100 -2.36 11.16 15.58
C ALA A 100 -2.93 12.18 16.58
N ASP A 101 -2.11 13.11 17.08
CA ASP A 101 -2.53 14.20 17.98
C ASP A 101 -3.18 15.39 17.24
N GLY A 102 -3.30 15.30 15.91
CA GLY A 102 -3.87 16.36 15.07
C GLY A 102 -2.86 17.44 14.66
N SER A 103 -1.60 17.34 15.07
CA SER A 103 -0.54 18.24 14.60
C SER A 103 0.02 17.80 13.24
N VAL A 104 0.70 18.72 12.55
CA VAL A 104 1.36 18.45 11.27
C VAL A 104 2.81 18.92 11.30
N GLU A 105 3.69 18.15 10.68
CA GLU A 105 5.06 18.55 10.39
C GLU A 105 5.21 18.81 8.88
N LYS A 106 6.00 19.81 8.52
CA LYS A 106 6.19 20.24 7.14
C LYS A 106 7.67 20.15 6.79
N THR A 107 8.01 19.35 5.80
CA THR A 107 9.39 19.16 5.33
C THR A 107 9.48 19.46 3.84
N VAL A 108 10.37 20.35 3.44
CA VAL A 108 10.69 20.55 2.03
C VAL A 108 11.62 19.44 1.58
N VAL A 109 11.16 18.60 0.65
CA VAL A 109 11.92 17.52 0.05
C VAL A 109 12.60 18.03 -1.22
N GLY A 110 13.94 18.08 -1.21
CA GLY A 110 14.76 18.58 -2.31
C GLY A 110 15.73 17.55 -2.91
N SER A 111 15.55 16.27 -2.58
CA SER A 111 16.43 15.17 -2.98
C SER A 111 16.24 14.69 -4.43
N ILE A 112 15.18 15.16 -5.12
CA ILE A 112 14.92 14.80 -6.50
C ILE A 112 15.81 15.66 -7.40
N ALA A 113 16.80 15.03 -8.04
CA ALA A 113 17.80 15.72 -8.86
C ALA A 113 17.30 15.99 -10.29
N GLU A 114 16.47 15.09 -10.82
CA GLU A 114 15.98 15.14 -12.20
C GLU A 114 14.62 14.44 -12.26
N SER A 115 13.69 14.98 -13.03
CA SER A 115 12.38 14.36 -13.32
C SER A 115 12.20 14.22 -14.83
N LEU A 116 11.83 13.02 -15.28
CA LEU A 116 11.81 12.63 -16.68
C LEU A 116 10.45 12.04 -17.06
N ALA A 117 9.92 12.48 -18.18
CA ALA A 117 8.74 11.88 -18.79
C ALA A 117 9.16 10.67 -19.63
N ALA A 118 8.87 9.46 -19.14
CA ALA A 118 9.04 8.23 -19.92
C ALA A 118 7.86 8.07 -20.90
N ASP A 119 7.74 9.02 -21.82
CA ASP A 119 6.62 9.13 -22.78
C ASP A 119 6.80 8.19 -23.97
N THR A 120 7.34 8.69 -25.07
CA THR A 120 7.62 7.88 -26.27
C THR A 120 9.08 7.48 -26.34
N ALA A 121 9.37 6.37 -27.03
CA ALA A 121 10.73 5.82 -27.12
C ALA A 121 11.74 6.75 -27.83
N ASP A 122 11.27 7.76 -28.54
CA ASP A 122 12.05 8.76 -29.28
C ASP A 122 12.08 10.15 -28.59
N SER A 123 11.44 10.28 -27.40
CA SER A 123 11.46 11.53 -26.66
C SER A 123 12.85 11.84 -26.07
N PRO A 124 13.21 13.13 -25.89
CA PRO A 124 14.46 13.53 -25.25
C PRO A 124 14.64 12.92 -23.84
N ASP A 125 13.56 12.90 -23.05
CA ASP A 125 13.59 12.35 -21.71
C ASP A 125 13.83 10.83 -21.72
N PHE A 126 13.23 10.12 -22.67
CA PHE A 126 13.48 8.69 -22.82
C PHE A 126 14.92 8.40 -23.30
N ALA A 127 15.47 9.25 -24.17
CA ALA A 127 16.88 9.19 -24.56
C ALA A 127 17.80 9.40 -23.34
N ARG A 128 17.44 10.32 -22.45
CA ARG A 128 18.16 10.52 -21.19
C ARG A 128 18.06 9.30 -20.26
N LEU A 129 16.90 8.65 -20.16
CA LEU A 129 16.73 7.39 -19.42
C LEU A 129 17.62 6.29 -19.99
N LYS A 130 17.69 6.14 -21.32
CA LYS A 130 18.62 5.19 -21.96
C LYS A 130 20.07 5.47 -21.58
N GLU A 131 20.52 6.73 -21.64
CA GLU A 131 21.86 7.11 -21.19
C GLU A 131 22.09 6.71 -19.72
N ILE A 132 21.15 7.01 -18.82
CA ILE A 132 21.24 6.67 -17.40
C ILE A 132 21.40 5.16 -17.21
N PHE A 133 20.61 4.35 -17.94
CA PHE A 133 20.65 2.89 -17.84
C PHE A 133 21.98 2.29 -18.35
N THR A 134 22.75 3.01 -19.17
CA THR A 134 24.09 2.57 -19.61
C THR A 134 25.20 2.90 -18.61
N LYS A 135 24.95 3.70 -17.56
CA LYS A 135 25.97 4.09 -16.59
C LYS A 135 26.35 2.95 -15.64
N ASP A 136 27.65 2.80 -15.35
CA ASP A 136 28.16 1.84 -14.35
C ASP A 136 27.70 2.19 -12.93
N SER A 137 27.55 3.48 -12.66
CA SER A 137 27.13 4.00 -11.36
C SER A 137 25.70 3.65 -10.99
N LEU A 138 24.85 3.31 -11.94
CA LEU A 138 23.43 3.01 -11.70
C LEU A 138 23.32 1.66 -10.97
N GLN A 139 22.81 1.69 -9.74
CA GLN A 139 22.74 0.55 -8.84
C GLN A 139 21.35 -0.09 -8.86
N MET A 140 20.31 0.72 -8.90
CA MET A 140 18.94 0.22 -8.78
C MET A 140 17.88 1.11 -9.43
N ALA A 141 16.75 0.50 -9.76
CA ALA A 141 15.48 1.19 -9.99
C ALA A 141 14.44 0.73 -8.96
N THR A 142 13.69 1.68 -8.41
CA THR A 142 12.54 1.41 -7.53
C THR A 142 11.24 1.77 -8.23
N PHE A 143 10.11 1.14 -7.83
CA PHE A 143 8.82 1.30 -8.49
C PHE A 143 7.69 1.55 -7.50
N THR A 144 6.85 2.53 -7.80
CA THR A 144 5.52 2.73 -7.20
C THR A 144 4.51 3.03 -8.30
N ILE A 145 4.11 1.98 -9.03
CA ILE A 145 3.27 2.06 -10.23
C ILE A 145 1.93 1.33 -10.07
N THR A 146 1.63 0.91 -8.87
CA THR A 146 0.51 0.05 -8.47
C THR A 146 0.57 -1.37 -9.07
N GLU A 147 -0.14 -2.31 -8.47
CA GLU A 147 -0.16 -3.70 -8.95
C GLU A 147 -0.58 -3.82 -10.43
N LYS A 148 -1.49 -2.94 -10.89
CA LYS A 148 -1.94 -2.90 -12.29
C LYS A 148 -0.81 -2.55 -13.28
N GLY A 149 0.20 -1.80 -12.84
CA GLY A 149 1.34 -1.41 -13.67
C GLY A 149 2.17 -2.59 -14.15
N TYR A 150 2.17 -3.71 -13.41
CA TYR A 150 2.88 -4.94 -13.78
C TYR A 150 2.07 -5.87 -14.70
N SER A 151 0.77 -5.62 -14.87
CA SER A 151 -0.11 -6.52 -15.59
C SER A 151 0.12 -6.46 -17.09
N LEU A 152 0.37 -7.61 -17.72
CA LEU A 152 0.46 -7.76 -19.17
C LEU A 152 -0.88 -8.19 -19.80
N LYS A 153 -1.83 -8.62 -18.98
CA LYS A 153 -3.13 -9.17 -19.40
C LYS A 153 -4.27 -8.47 -18.69
N ASN A 154 -5.44 -8.50 -19.33
CA ASN A 154 -6.69 -8.06 -18.73
C ASN A 154 -7.29 -9.14 -17.80
N GLY A 155 -8.43 -8.84 -17.15
CA GLY A 155 -9.12 -9.78 -16.27
C GLY A 155 -9.64 -11.06 -16.95
N ALA A 156 -9.72 -11.09 -18.28
CA ALA A 156 -10.07 -12.28 -19.07
C ALA A 156 -8.84 -13.14 -19.45
N GLY A 157 -7.63 -12.72 -19.07
CA GLY A 157 -6.39 -13.42 -19.38
C GLY A 157 -5.81 -13.10 -20.77
N GLU A 158 -6.39 -12.14 -21.50
CA GLU A 158 -5.93 -11.71 -22.82
C GLU A 158 -4.85 -10.64 -22.68
N LEU A 159 -3.85 -10.63 -23.58
CA LEU A 159 -2.83 -9.58 -23.61
C LEU A 159 -3.47 -8.20 -23.78
N LEU A 160 -2.96 -7.24 -23.05
CA LEU A 160 -3.32 -5.83 -23.26
C LEU A 160 -2.89 -5.40 -24.67
N PRO A 161 -3.69 -4.61 -25.41
CA PRO A 161 -3.37 -4.21 -26.79
C PRO A 161 -1.99 -3.55 -26.94
N SER A 162 -1.58 -2.69 -26.00
CA SER A 162 -0.26 -2.07 -25.98
C SER A 162 0.88 -3.08 -25.79
N VAL A 163 0.67 -4.10 -24.93
CA VAL A 163 1.65 -5.17 -24.70
C VAL A 163 1.80 -6.03 -25.96
N ALA A 164 0.68 -6.41 -26.60
CA ALA A 164 0.71 -7.19 -27.84
C ALA A 164 1.44 -6.43 -28.97
N ALA A 165 1.20 -5.12 -29.07
CA ALA A 165 1.90 -4.25 -30.03
C ALA A 165 3.41 -4.20 -29.76
N ASP A 166 3.81 -4.00 -28.50
CA ASP A 166 5.22 -3.93 -28.09
C ASP A 166 5.95 -5.28 -28.29
N PHE A 167 5.28 -6.41 -28.06
CA PHE A 167 5.82 -7.75 -28.34
C PHE A 167 6.16 -7.94 -29.81
N ALA A 168 5.36 -7.36 -30.73
CA ALA A 168 5.58 -7.44 -32.14
C ALA A 168 6.61 -6.42 -32.66
N ALA A 169 6.65 -5.21 -32.06
CA ALA A 169 7.49 -4.10 -32.51
C ALA A 169 8.93 -4.15 -31.99
N GLY A 170 9.16 -4.77 -30.83
CA GLY A 170 10.47 -4.79 -30.17
C GLY A 170 10.82 -3.52 -29.41
N PRO A 171 12.04 -3.43 -28.86
CA PRO A 171 12.42 -2.41 -27.87
C PRO A 171 12.46 -0.98 -28.40
N SER A 172 12.49 -0.77 -29.72
CA SER A 172 12.61 0.57 -30.29
C SER A 172 11.29 1.35 -30.42
N SER A 173 10.13 0.69 -30.25
CA SER A 173 8.82 1.28 -30.50
C SER A 173 7.81 0.95 -29.40
N VAL A 174 8.27 0.87 -28.14
CA VAL A 174 7.47 0.50 -27.00
C VAL A 174 6.51 1.62 -26.56
N THR A 175 5.32 1.22 -26.14
CA THR A 175 4.27 2.14 -25.68
C THR A 175 3.75 1.80 -24.28
N SER A 176 3.73 0.50 -23.91
CA SER A 176 3.29 0.06 -22.59
C SER A 176 4.34 0.37 -21.53
N TYR A 177 3.90 0.48 -20.27
CA TYR A 177 4.81 0.81 -19.16
C TYR A 177 5.96 -0.21 -19.03
N MET A 178 5.61 -1.50 -18.93
CA MET A 178 6.62 -2.56 -18.80
C MET A 178 7.48 -2.72 -20.08
N GLY A 179 6.93 -2.44 -21.25
CA GLY A 179 7.70 -2.40 -22.50
C GLY A 179 8.78 -1.33 -22.48
N LYS A 180 8.46 -0.13 -21.99
CA LYS A 180 9.43 0.96 -21.80
C LYS A 180 10.55 0.56 -20.86
N VAL A 181 10.21 -0.05 -19.70
CA VAL A 181 11.20 -0.52 -18.73
C VAL A 181 12.06 -1.65 -19.32
N ALA A 182 11.46 -2.60 -20.04
CA ALA A 182 12.20 -3.68 -20.71
C ALA A 182 13.15 -3.15 -21.79
N SER A 183 12.74 -2.10 -22.53
CA SER A 183 13.61 -1.41 -23.50
C SER A 183 14.84 -0.77 -22.82
N LEU A 184 14.66 -0.12 -21.67
CA LEU A 184 15.77 0.45 -20.90
C LEU A 184 16.73 -0.63 -20.37
N LEU A 185 16.20 -1.79 -19.93
CA LEU A 185 17.03 -2.93 -19.54
C LEU A 185 17.80 -3.53 -20.70
N TYR A 186 17.20 -3.52 -21.91
CA TYR A 186 17.90 -3.95 -23.11
C TYR A 186 19.09 -3.03 -23.45
N GLU A 187 18.96 -1.71 -23.28
CA GLU A 187 20.09 -0.78 -23.40
C GLU A 187 21.20 -1.10 -22.38
N ARG A 188 20.83 -1.47 -21.13
CA ARG A 188 21.78 -1.86 -20.11
C ARG A 188 22.49 -3.18 -20.45
N PHE A 189 21.76 -4.14 -21.02
CA PHE A 189 22.33 -5.39 -21.54
C PHE A 189 23.35 -5.10 -22.65
N LEU A 190 23.00 -4.28 -23.63
CA LEU A 190 23.88 -3.88 -24.71
C LEU A 190 25.12 -3.12 -24.23
N ALA A 191 25.04 -2.40 -23.14
CA ALA A 191 26.15 -1.69 -22.50
C ALA A 191 27.13 -2.61 -21.75
N GLY A 192 26.98 -3.94 -21.87
CA GLY A 192 27.89 -4.94 -21.31
C GLY A 192 27.31 -5.73 -20.14
N GLU A 193 26.02 -6.02 -20.15
CA GLU A 193 25.33 -6.83 -19.12
C GLU A 193 25.60 -6.32 -17.70
N LYS A 194 25.50 -5.02 -17.51
CA LYS A 194 25.85 -4.38 -16.24
C LYS A 194 24.89 -4.81 -15.11
N PRO A 195 25.41 -5.17 -13.92
CA PRO A 195 24.57 -5.63 -12.83
C PRO A 195 23.62 -4.52 -12.31
N PHE A 196 22.41 -4.93 -11.84
CA PHE A 196 21.32 -4.00 -11.50
C PHE A 196 20.26 -4.62 -10.59
N ALA A 197 19.64 -3.83 -9.74
CA ALA A 197 18.50 -4.26 -8.94
C ALA A 197 17.20 -3.55 -9.38
N MET A 198 16.14 -4.32 -9.56
CA MET A 198 14.80 -3.86 -9.95
C MET A 198 13.85 -4.09 -8.76
N VAL A 199 13.54 -3.04 -8.01
CA VAL A 199 12.90 -3.12 -6.70
C VAL A 199 11.48 -2.58 -6.74
N SER A 200 10.48 -3.44 -6.81
CA SER A 200 9.10 -2.99 -6.60
C SER A 200 8.91 -2.59 -5.15
N THR A 201 8.40 -1.39 -4.91
CA THR A 201 7.98 -0.91 -3.60
C THR A 201 6.46 -0.66 -3.55
N ASP A 202 5.70 -1.37 -4.38
CA ASP A 202 4.25 -1.38 -4.36
C ASP A 202 3.70 -2.31 -3.28
N ASN A 203 2.60 -1.91 -2.67
CA ASN A 203 1.93 -2.71 -1.64
C ASN A 203 1.09 -3.83 -2.26
N CYS A 204 1.76 -4.83 -2.81
CA CYS A 204 1.14 -6.05 -3.30
C CYS A 204 2.03 -7.25 -3.03
N SER A 205 1.41 -8.40 -2.78
CA SER A 205 2.12 -9.66 -2.49
C SER A 205 3.04 -10.06 -3.62
N HIS A 206 4.24 -10.53 -3.28
CA HIS A 206 5.25 -11.02 -4.21
C HIS A 206 5.59 -10.00 -5.30
N ASN A 207 5.70 -8.75 -4.92
CA ASN A 207 5.86 -7.63 -5.86
C ASN A 207 7.10 -7.75 -6.76
N GLY A 208 8.23 -8.21 -6.22
CA GLY A 208 9.45 -8.47 -7.01
C GLY A 208 9.27 -9.59 -8.03
N GLU A 209 8.50 -10.64 -7.72
CA GLU A 209 8.17 -11.69 -8.67
C GLU A 209 7.29 -11.18 -9.82
N LYS A 210 6.26 -10.37 -9.51
CA LYS A 210 5.39 -9.76 -10.53
C LYS A 210 6.19 -8.90 -11.51
N LEU A 211 7.11 -8.08 -11.00
CA LEU A 211 8.00 -7.27 -11.81
C LEU A 211 8.92 -8.14 -12.69
N SER A 212 9.53 -9.18 -12.11
CA SER A 212 10.38 -10.13 -12.82
C SER A 212 9.63 -10.84 -13.97
N LEU A 213 8.44 -11.39 -13.67
CA LEU A 213 7.61 -12.08 -14.65
C LEU A 213 7.21 -11.17 -15.81
N ALA A 214 6.84 -9.91 -15.51
CA ALA A 214 6.49 -8.95 -16.55
C ALA A 214 7.67 -8.68 -17.49
N LEU A 215 8.86 -8.41 -16.97
CA LEU A 215 10.03 -8.05 -17.77
C LEU A 215 10.64 -9.25 -18.51
N THR A 216 10.69 -10.41 -17.90
CA THR A 216 11.17 -11.65 -18.56
C THR A 216 10.24 -12.09 -19.69
N ALA A 217 8.93 -11.81 -19.61
CA ALA A 217 8.00 -12.06 -20.70
C ALA A 217 8.36 -11.24 -21.94
N TYR A 218 8.71 -9.94 -21.79
CA TYR A 218 9.19 -9.12 -22.90
C TYR A 218 10.48 -9.68 -23.49
N ALA A 219 11.46 -10.01 -22.66
CA ALA A 219 12.74 -10.54 -23.14
C ALA A 219 12.55 -11.87 -23.89
N SER A 220 11.71 -12.78 -23.37
CA SER A 220 11.42 -14.06 -24.03
C SER A 220 10.82 -13.87 -25.40
N VAL A 221 9.74 -13.09 -25.50
CA VAL A 221 9.05 -12.86 -26.79
C VAL A 221 9.94 -12.13 -27.78
N TRP A 222 10.71 -11.13 -27.34
CA TRP A 222 11.62 -10.39 -28.22
C TRP A 222 12.78 -11.25 -28.72
N GLU A 223 13.35 -12.16 -27.90
CA GLU A 223 14.36 -13.12 -28.37
C GLU A 223 13.79 -14.13 -29.35
N GLU A 224 12.64 -14.73 -29.06
CA GLU A 224 11.96 -15.67 -29.94
C GLU A 224 11.68 -15.07 -31.32
N ASN A 225 11.26 -13.79 -31.34
CA ASN A 225 10.99 -13.03 -32.58
C ASN A 225 12.25 -12.42 -33.20
N LYS A 226 13.43 -12.62 -32.60
CA LYS A 226 14.74 -12.06 -33.08
C LYS A 226 14.76 -10.53 -33.16
N LEU A 227 14.02 -9.88 -32.26
CA LEU A 227 13.96 -8.41 -32.15
C LEU A 227 15.05 -7.83 -31.24
N VAL A 228 15.72 -8.69 -30.47
CA VAL A 228 16.84 -8.37 -29.59
C VAL A 228 17.98 -9.37 -29.79
N GLN A 229 19.17 -9.04 -29.28
CA GLN A 229 20.30 -9.94 -29.31
C GLN A 229 20.07 -11.14 -28.37
N PRO A 230 20.55 -12.34 -28.73
CA PRO A 230 20.50 -13.53 -27.88
C PRO A 230 21.22 -13.26 -26.54
N GLY A 231 20.64 -13.78 -25.44
CA GLY A 231 21.21 -13.65 -24.11
C GLY A 231 20.51 -12.61 -23.23
N PHE A 232 19.61 -11.79 -23.78
CA PHE A 232 18.89 -10.78 -23.02
C PHE A 232 17.98 -11.42 -21.94
N LEU A 233 17.25 -12.48 -22.31
CA LEU A 233 16.47 -13.25 -21.33
C LEU A 233 17.36 -13.87 -20.26
N SER A 234 18.47 -14.48 -20.64
CA SER A 234 19.42 -15.07 -19.69
C SER A 234 20.04 -14.04 -18.75
N TYR A 235 20.29 -12.82 -19.25
CA TYR A 235 20.75 -11.70 -18.44
C TYR A 235 19.72 -11.32 -17.36
N LEU A 236 18.43 -11.20 -17.71
CA LEU A 236 17.37 -10.89 -16.75
C LEU A 236 17.10 -12.03 -15.75
N GLN A 237 17.37 -13.27 -16.15
CA GLN A 237 17.18 -14.45 -15.28
C GLN A 237 18.38 -14.76 -14.40
N ASN A 238 19.52 -14.12 -14.63
CA ASN A 238 20.70 -14.30 -13.82
C ASN A 238 20.67 -13.34 -12.60
N PRO A 239 20.45 -13.83 -11.36
CA PRO A 239 20.32 -13.00 -10.18
C PRO A 239 21.60 -12.23 -9.81
N GLU A 240 22.78 -12.67 -10.28
CA GLU A 240 24.06 -11.95 -10.14
C GLU A 240 24.18 -10.77 -11.12
N LYS A 241 23.29 -10.71 -12.12
CA LYS A 241 23.21 -9.62 -13.10
C LYS A 241 22.00 -8.73 -12.84
N VAL A 242 20.80 -9.29 -12.80
CA VAL A 242 19.56 -8.55 -12.54
C VAL A 242 18.82 -9.22 -11.39
N SER A 243 18.71 -8.53 -10.28
CA SER A 243 17.93 -8.99 -9.15
C SER A 243 16.55 -8.32 -9.13
N PHE A 244 15.58 -9.03 -8.54
CA PHE A 244 14.22 -8.54 -8.29
C PHE A 244 13.89 -8.72 -6.81
N PRO A 245 14.47 -7.89 -5.93
CA PRO A 245 14.22 -7.96 -4.50
C PRO A 245 12.74 -7.85 -4.18
N TRP A 246 12.26 -8.71 -3.29
CA TRP A 246 10.91 -8.59 -2.75
C TRP A 246 10.87 -7.54 -1.66
N THR A 247 9.75 -6.86 -1.52
CA THR A 247 9.58 -5.86 -0.47
C THR A 247 8.22 -5.98 0.22
N MET A 248 8.19 -5.53 1.47
CA MET A 248 6.96 -5.23 2.19
C MET A 248 6.99 -3.74 2.54
N ILE A 249 6.07 -2.98 1.98
CA ILE A 249 5.88 -1.56 2.28
C ILE A 249 4.64 -1.36 3.14
N ASP A 250 4.74 -0.43 4.08
CA ASP A 250 3.60 0.02 4.87
C ASP A 250 3.74 1.52 5.14
N LYS A 251 3.00 2.32 4.41
CA LYS A 251 2.92 3.78 4.48
C LYS A 251 1.62 4.23 3.85
N ILE A 252 0.85 5.03 4.54
CA ILE A 252 -0.37 5.64 4.01
C ILE A 252 -0.06 7.07 3.58
N THR A 253 -0.41 7.41 2.34
CA THR A 253 -0.30 8.75 1.78
C THR A 253 -1.69 9.18 1.31
N PRO A 254 -2.49 9.78 2.19
CA PRO A 254 -3.80 10.28 1.83
C PRO A 254 -3.71 11.28 0.69
N ARG A 255 -4.79 11.35 -0.10
CA ARG A 255 -4.91 12.38 -1.12
C ARG A 255 -4.77 13.76 -0.46
N PRO A 256 -4.06 14.74 -1.06
CA PRO A 256 -4.09 16.11 -0.60
C PRO A 256 -5.53 16.61 -0.44
N ASP A 257 -5.86 17.20 0.69
CA ASP A 257 -7.20 17.72 0.98
C ASP A 257 -7.17 19.22 1.28
N GLY A 258 -8.33 19.87 1.19
CA GLY A 258 -8.44 21.31 1.36
C GLY A 258 -8.13 21.82 2.77
N SER A 259 -8.14 20.97 3.80
CA SER A 259 -7.78 21.38 5.17
C SER A 259 -6.28 21.59 5.29
N ILE A 260 -5.49 20.69 4.72
CA ILE A 260 -4.02 20.82 4.69
C ILE A 260 -3.59 21.92 3.74
N GLU A 261 -4.21 22.03 2.56
CA GLU A 261 -3.99 23.13 1.63
C GLU A 261 -4.14 24.49 2.33
N LYS A 262 -5.23 24.68 3.06
CA LYS A 262 -5.49 25.89 3.83
C LYS A 262 -4.42 26.15 4.91
N ILE A 263 -3.98 25.13 5.64
CA ILE A 263 -2.88 25.26 6.61
C ILE A 263 -1.60 25.76 5.93
N LEU A 264 -1.27 25.23 4.76
CA LEU A 264 -0.08 25.64 4.01
C LEU A 264 -0.18 27.07 3.49
N GLU A 265 -1.34 27.48 2.97
CA GLU A 265 -1.63 28.85 2.55
C GLU A 265 -1.55 29.85 3.72
N GLU A 266 -2.16 29.54 4.86
CA GLU A 266 -2.08 30.35 6.09
C GLU A 266 -0.63 30.46 6.60
N ASN A 267 0.22 29.46 6.34
CA ASN A 267 1.65 29.49 6.62
C ASN A 267 2.47 30.13 5.50
N GLY A 268 1.81 30.75 4.52
CA GLY A 268 2.42 31.60 3.51
C GLY A 268 2.85 30.89 2.23
N LEU A 269 2.56 29.60 2.03
CA LEU A 269 2.88 28.91 0.78
C LEU A 269 2.07 29.51 -0.37
N ALA A 270 2.75 29.96 -1.41
CA ALA A 270 2.13 30.28 -2.68
C ALA A 270 1.90 28.97 -3.47
N ASP A 271 0.90 28.98 -4.35
CA ASP A 271 0.62 27.90 -5.29
C ASP A 271 0.42 26.53 -4.61
N ALA A 272 -0.25 26.49 -3.43
CA ALA A 272 -0.61 25.25 -2.76
C ALA A 272 -1.66 24.44 -3.52
N GLN A 273 -2.28 25.02 -4.54
CA GLN A 273 -3.42 24.47 -5.26
C GLN A 273 -3.05 23.18 -5.98
N PRO A 274 -3.88 22.12 -5.84
CA PRO A 274 -3.72 20.91 -6.62
C PRO A 274 -4.11 21.14 -8.08
N ILE A 275 -3.51 20.38 -8.96
CA ILE A 275 -3.92 20.26 -10.36
C ILE A 275 -4.58 18.91 -10.61
N VAL A 276 -5.46 18.84 -11.61
CA VAL A 276 -6.04 17.60 -12.11
C VAL A 276 -5.60 17.43 -13.55
N THR A 277 -4.84 16.37 -13.81
CA THR A 277 -4.32 16.08 -15.15
C THR A 277 -5.43 15.60 -16.09
N SER A 278 -5.13 15.49 -17.38
CA SER A 278 -6.04 14.92 -18.39
C SER A 278 -6.40 13.46 -18.09
N ARG A 279 -5.57 12.74 -17.34
CA ARG A 279 -5.82 11.36 -16.86
C ARG A 279 -6.56 11.29 -15.53
N HIS A 280 -7.07 12.43 -15.05
CA HIS A 280 -7.76 12.55 -13.76
C HIS A 280 -6.88 12.24 -12.55
N THR A 281 -5.56 12.37 -12.68
CA THR A 281 -4.66 12.32 -11.53
C THR A 281 -4.71 13.64 -10.79
N TYR A 282 -4.96 13.55 -9.48
CA TYR A 282 -4.95 14.69 -8.58
C TYR A 282 -3.56 14.82 -7.95
N VAL A 283 -2.86 15.92 -8.21
CA VAL A 283 -1.51 16.15 -7.72
C VAL A 283 -1.35 17.58 -7.19
N ALA A 284 -0.68 17.72 -6.04
CA ALA A 284 -0.39 19.01 -5.40
C ALA A 284 1.13 19.17 -5.21
N PRO A 285 1.64 20.40 -4.99
CA PRO A 285 3.05 20.61 -4.66
C PRO A 285 3.45 20.03 -3.30
N PHE A 286 2.48 19.53 -2.54
CA PHE A 286 2.66 18.83 -1.29
C PHE A 286 2.08 17.41 -1.33
N VAL A 287 2.52 16.57 -0.42
CA VAL A 287 1.98 15.24 -0.18
C VAL A 287 1.68 15.06 1.30
N ASN A 288 0.54 14.46 1.58
CA ASN A 288 0.16 14.05 2.92
C ASN A 288 0.68 12.63 3.19
N ALA A 289 1.22 12.39 4.38
CA ALA A 289 1.60 11.06 4.82
C ALA A 289 1.37 10.88 6.32
N GLU A 290 1.02 9.66 6.73
CA GLU A 290 1.09 9.32 8.15
C GLU A 290 2.54 9.34 8.65
N GLU A 291 2.73 9.42 9.98
CA GLU A 291 4.07 9.40 10.57
C GLU A 291 4.72 8.01 10.51
N CYS A 292 3.93 6.95 10.64
CA CYS A 292 4.42 5.58 10.60
C CYS A 292 4.86 5.16 9.20
N GLN A 293 5.98 4.43 9.13
CA GLN A 293 6.46 3.91 7.86
C GLN A 293 7.34 2.68 8.06
N TYR A 294 7.14 1.68 7.20
CA TYR A 294 7.97 0.48 7.14
C TYR A 294 8.27 0.13 5.69
N LEU A 295 9.52 -0.18 5.41
CA LEU A 295 9.94 -0.79 4.15
C LEU A 295 10.98 -1.86 4.46
N VAL A 296 10.56 -3.11 4.33
CA VAL A 296 11.41 -4.29 4.49
C VAL A 296 11.75 -4.80 3.10
N VAL A 297 13.02 -5.01 2.83
CA VAL A 297 13.56 -5.27 1.50
C VAL A 297 14.47 -6.49 1.53
N GLU A 298 14.34 -7.39 0.57
CA GLU A 298 15.31 -8.45 0.33
C GLU A 298 16.67 -7.85 -0.06
N ASP A 299 17.73 -8.14 0.71
CA ASP A 299 19.05 -7.57 0.49
C ASP A 299 19.83 -8.31 -0.61
N HIS A 300 19.36 -8.12 -1.86
CA HIS A 300 20.04 -8.67 -3.02
C HIS A 300 20.24 -7.60 -4.09
N PHE A 301 21.41 -6.97 -4.09
CA PHE A 301 21.79 -5.84 -4.95
C PHE A 301 23.12 -6.10 -5.65
N PRO A 302 23.14 -6.68 -6.86
CA PRO A 302 24.37 -7.12 -7.54
C PRO A 302 25.34 -5.98 -7.87
N ASN A 303 24.86 -4.72 -7.95
CA ASN A 303 25.69 -3.52 -8.15
C ASN A 303 25.78 -2.64 -6.87
N GLY A 304 25.49 -3.22 -5.71
CA GLY A 304 25.36 -2.44 -4.47
C GLY A 304 24.12 -1.55 -4.45
N ARG A 305 23.95 -0.79 -3.38
CA ARG A 305 22.82 0.13 -3.16
C ARG A 305 23.26 1.32 -2.29
N PRO A 306 22.50 2.45 -2.30
CA PRO A 306 22.65 3.49 -1.29
C PRO A 306 22.42 2.94 0.12
N PRO A 307 22.97 3.57 1.17
CA PRO A 307 22.87 3.08 2.56
C PRO A 307 21.51 3.40 3.20
N MET A 308 20.41 2.93 2.60
CA MET A 308 19.03 3.27 2.97
C MET A 308 18.64 2.76 4.36
N GLU A 309 19.36 1.80 4.92
CA GLU A 309 19.24 1.40 6.32
C GLU A 309 19.51 2.54 7.31
N LYS A 310 20.25 3.58 6.89
CA LYS A 310 20.50 4.79 7.68
C LYS A 310 19.30 5.75 7.70
N SER A 311 18.28 5.45 6.89
CA SER A 311 17.01 6.17 6.82
C SER A 311 15.80 5.23 7.10
N GLY A 312 16.02 4.16 7.85
CA GLY A 312 14.98 3.31 8.39
C GLY A 312 14.48 2.18 7.47
N TRP A 313 15.05 1.97 6.28
CA TRP A 313 14.76 0.76 5.51
C TRP A 313 15.37 -0.45 6.21
N ILE A 314 14.66 -1.58 6.20
CA ILE A 314 15.12 -2.81 6.84
C ILE A 314 15.48 -3.82 5.75
N PHE A 315 16.74 -4.24 5.73
CA PHE A 315 17.24 -5.21 4.76
C PHE A 315 17.38 -6.59 5.41
N THR A 316 16.87 -7.62 4.71
CA THR A 316 16.84 -8.99 5.22
C THR A 316 16.76 -9.99 4.07
N ASP A 317 16.51 -11.27 4.35
CA ASP A 317 16.23 -12.29 3.34
C ASP A 317 14.77 -12.28 2.88
N ARG A 318 14.50 -12.91 1.74
CA ARG A 318 13.16 -13.01 1.12
C ARG A 318 12.13 -13.67 2.04
N GLU A 319 12.53 -14.70 2.78
CA GLU A 319 11.62 -15.41 3.68
C GLU A 319 11.14 -14.48 4.80
N THR A 320 12.04 -13.67 5.34
CA THR A 320 11.72 -12.68 6.38
C THR A 320 10.84 -11.54 5.85
N VAL A 321 11.04 -11.10 4.60
CA VAL A 321 10.10 -10.16 3.93
C VAL A 321 8.69 -10.76 3.91
N ASN A 322 8.54 -12.01 3.49
CA ASN A 322 7.25 -12.71 3.47
C ASN A 322 6.64 -12.86 4.86
N LYS A 323 7.45 -13.19 5.86
CA LYS A 323 6.98 -13.27 7.26
C LYS A 323 6.43 -11.92 7.73
N THR A 324 7.10 -10.82 7.37
CA THR A 324 6.68 -9.47 7.75
C THR A 324 5.37 -9.09 7.06
N GLU A 325 5.22 -9.38 5.78
CA GLU A 325 3.95 -9.19 5.07
C GLU A 325 2.83 -10.00 5.73
N ARG A 326 3.09 -11.27 6.03
CA ARG A 326 2.11 -12.15 6.66
C ARG A 326 1.73 -11.68 8.07
N MET A 327 2.68 -11.21 8.87
CA MET A 327 2.43 -10.58 10.18
C MET A 327 1.41 -9.43 10.03
N LYS A 328 1.65 -8.52 9.11
CA LYS A 328 0.78 -7.36 8.84
C LYS A 328 -0.60 -7.78 8.36
N VAL A 329 -0.66 -8.63 7.33
CA VAL A 329 -1.90 -8.95 6.60
C VAL A 329 -2.79 -9.90 7.39
N CYS A 330 -2.21 -10.90 8.06
CA CYS A 330 -2.99 -11.96 8.72
C CYS A 330 -3.27 -11.68 10.20
N THR A 331 -2.55 -10.74 10.85
CA THR A 331 -2.65 -10.60 12.30
C THR A 331 -2.68 -9.15 12.78
N CYS A 332 -1.65 -8.34 12.45
CA CYS A 332 -1.38 -7.12 13.21
C CYS A 332 -2.10 -5.86 12.71
N LEU A 333 -2.53 -5.80 11.46
CA LEU A 333 -3.20 -4.62 10.88
C LEU A 333 -4.54 -4.99 10.24
N ASN A 334 -4.52 -5.82 9.19
CA ASN A 334 -5.68 -5.97 8.34
C ASN A 334 -6.89 -6.63 9.02
N PRO A 335 -6.75 -7.61 9.94
CA PRO A 335 -7.87 -8.14 10.71
C PRO A 335 -8.55 -7.07 11.57
N LEU A 336 -7.77 -6.21 12.23
CA LEU A 336 -8.27 -5.14 13.10
C LEU A 336 -9.09 -4.14 12.29
N HIS A 337 -8.55 -3.73 11.16
CA HIS A 337 -9.20 -2.80 10.22
C HIS A 337 -10.48 -3.39 9.63
N THR A 338 -10.50 -4.70 9.31
CA THR A 338 -11.70 -5.37 8.80
C THR A 338 -12.80 -5.46 9.85
N ALA A 339 -12.44 -5.76 11.09
CA ALA A 339 -13.41 -5.81 12.19
C ALA A 339 -14.09 -4.45 12.40
N LEU A 340 -13.29 -3.38 12.43
CA LEU A 340 -13.80 -2.01 12.50
C LEU A 340 -14.71 -1.72 11.31
N ALA A 341 -14.28 -1.99 10.08
CA ALA A 341 -15.07 -1.69 8.89
C ALA A 341 -16.45 -2.35 8.89
N VAL A 342 -16.54 -3.62 9.31
CA VAL A 342 -17.83 -4.33 9.40
C VAL A 342 -18.74 -3.68 10.43
N PHE A 343 -18.24 -3.41 11.63
CA PHE A 343 -19.04 -2.82 12.70
C PHE A 343 -19.24 -1.32 12.52
N GLY A 344 -18.30 -0.62 11.89
CA GLY A 344 -18.46 0.78 11.53
C GLY A 344 -19.62 1.02 10.56
N CYS A 345 -19.76 0.17 9.52
CA CYS A 345 -20.93 0.22 8.64
C CYS A 345 -22.23 -0.05 9.39
N LEU A 346 -22.22 -1.01 10.32
CA LEU A 346 -23.41 -1.36 11.10
C LEU A 346 -23.80 -0.30 12.13
N LEU A 347 -22.84 0.42 12.69
CA LEU A 347 -23.03 1.43 13.74
C LEU A 347 -23.03 2.86 13.18
N ASP A 348 -23.09 3.02 11.84
CA ASP A 348 -23.19 4.28 11.11
C ASP A 348 -22.03 5.26 11.38
N TYR A 349 -20.81 4.74 11.45
CA TYR A 349 -19.61 5.58 11.54
C TYR A 349 -19.17 6.07 10.15
N GLU A 350 -18.76 7.33 10.06
CA GLU A 350 -18.21 7.90 8.83
C GLU A 350 -16.71 7.60 8.66
N LEU A 351 -15.96 7.56 9.77
CA LEU A 351 -14.51 7.34 9.77
C LEU A 351 -14.10 6.25 10.77
N ILE A 352 -13.16 5.41 10.36
CA ILE A 352 -12.57 4.38 11.22
C ILE A 352 -11.89 5.01 12.47
N SER A 353 -11.31 6.20 12.33
CA SER A 353 -10.69 6.89 13.47
C SER A 353 -11.69 7.26 14.57
N GLU A 354 -12.94 7.55 14.21
CA GLU A 354 -14.00 7.82 15.19
C GLU A 354 -14.44 6.56 15.94
N GLU A 355 -14.40 5.41 15.29
CA GLU A 355 -14.71 4.12 15.93
C GLU A 355 -13.74 3.83 17.10
N MET A 356 -12.49 4.26 17.00
CA MET A 356 -11.50 4.07 18.07
C MET A 356 -11.77 4.90 19.34
N LYS A 357 -12.68 5.88 19.27
CA LYS A 357 -13.20 6.60 20.44
C LYS A 357 -14.27 5.80 21.19
N ASN A 358 -14.85 4.78 20.53
CA ASN A 358 -15.81 3.88 21.15
C ASN A 358 -15.07 2.80 21.96
N PRO A 359 -15.22 2.76 23.29
CA PRO A 359 -14.46 1.82 24.12
C PRO A 359 -14.81 0.34 23.85
N VAL A 360 -16.01 0.06 23.33
CA VAL A 360 -16.44 -1.30 22.98
C VAL A 360 -15.70 -1.79 21.73
N LEU A 361 -15.67 -0.97 20.67
CA LEU A 361 -14.95 -1.30 19.43
C LEU A 361 -13.44 -1.37 19.68
N LYS A 362 -12.89 -0.45 20.48
CA LYS A 362 -11.49 -0.50 20.85
C LYS A 362 -11.13 -1.81 21.56
N LYS A 363 -11.90 -2.22 22.59
CA LYS A 363 -11.70 -3.51 23.28
C LYS A 363 -11.82 -4.70 22.33
N LEU A 364 -12.75 -4.67 21.38
CA LEU A 364 -12.91 -5.73 20.38
C LEU A 364 -11.62 -5.93 19.57
N VAL A 365 -11.07 -4.86 19.02
CA VAL A 365 -9.85 -4.96 18.20
C VAL A 365 -8.60 -5.22 19.03
N GLU A 366 -8.53 -4.73 20.26
CA GLU A 366 -7.48 -5.09 21.22
C GLU A 366 -7.49 -6.60 21.47
N ARG A 367 -8.66 -7.21 21.68
CA ARG A 367 -8.76 -8.65 21.85
C ARG A 367 -8.34 -9.41 20.60
N ILE A 368 -8.81 -9.00 19.42
CA ILE A 368 -8.42 -9.63 18.15
C ILE A 368 -6.89 -9.58 17.98
N GLY A 369 -6.27 -8.43 18.24
CA GLY A 369 -4.83 -8.25 18.06
C GLY A 369 -4.00 -8.98 19.11
N TYR A 370 -4.20 -8.63 20.41
CA TYR A 370 -3.31 -9.09 21.47
C TYR A 370 -3.62 -10.49 21.99
N ILE A 371 -4.89 -10.89 22.00
CA ILE A 371 -5.31 -12.14 22.66
C ILE A 371 -5.54 -13.26 21.64
N GLU A 372 -6.21 -12.97 20.53
CA GLU A 372 -6.57 -14.01 19.55
C GLU A 372 -5.52 -14.13 18.44
N GLY A 373 -4.91 -13.03 18.00
CA GLY A 373 -3.94 -13.01 16.91
C GLY A 373 -2.49 -13.22 17.34
N LEU A 374 -2.03 -12.45 18.34
CA LEU A 374 -0.62 -12.43 18.75
C LEU A 374 -0.05 -13.82 19.13
N PRO A 375 -0.79 -14.74 19.79
CA PRO A 375 -0.28 -16.08 20.11
C PRO A 375 0.10 -16.93 18.89
N VAL A 376 -0.45 -16.62 17.71
CA VAL A 376 -0.22 -17.38 16.46
C VAL A 376 0.39 -16.51 15.34
N VAL A 377 0.86 -15.32 15.69
CA VAL A 377 1.46 -14.41 14.72
C VAL A 377 2.70 -15.01 14.07
N THR A 378 2.87 -14.79 12.79
CA THR A 378 4.14 -15.06 12.12
C THR A 378 5.14 -13.98 12.53
N ASP A 379 6.03 -14.29 13.48
CA ASP A 379 7.06 -13.36 13.94
C ASP A 379 8.21 -13.30 12.91
N PRO A 380 8.48 -12.14 12.30
CA PRO A 380 9.59 -11.98 11.37
C PRO A 380 10.96 -11.86 12.07
N GLY A 381 11.00 -11.62 13.38
CA GLY A 381 12.22 -11.44 14.17
C GLY A 381 12.94 -10.09 13.97
N ILE A 382 12.51 -9.27 13.01
CA ILE A 382 13.09 -7.94 12.70
C ILE A 382 12.19 -6.77 13.12
N LEU A 383 10.91 -7.04 13.33
CA LEU A 383 9.91 -6.13 13.85
C LEU A 383 9.14 -6.87 14.94
N SER A 384 8.89 -6.19 16.07
CA SER A 384 8.07 -6.77 17.15
C SER A 384 6.60 -6.74 16.76
N PRO A 385 5.93 -7.90 16.62
CA PRO A 385 4.50 -7.94 16.31
C PRO A 385 3.65 -7.17 17.33
N LYS A 386 4.02 -7.26 18.63
CA LYS A 386 3.33 -6.52 19.68
C LYS A 386 3.46 -5.01 19.52
N GLN A 387 4.68 -4.51 19.28
CA GLN A 387 4.89 -3.07 19.06
C GLN A 387 4.18 -2.58 17.79
N PHE A 388 4.12 -3.42 16.75
CA PHE A 388 3.38 -3.10 15.56
C PHE A 388 1.87 -2.98 15.83
N ILE A 389 1.27 -3.88 16.63
CA ILE A 389 -0.13 -3.76 17.07
C ILE A 389 -0.32 -2.50 17.92
N ASP A 390 0.60 -2.21 18.85
CA ASP A 390 0.56 -1.00 19.69
C ASP A 390 0.49 0.27 18.83
N GLU A 391 1.32 0.34 17.79
CA GLU A 391 1.34 1.45 16.83
C GLU A 391 0.04 1.53 16.00
N VAL A 392 -0.43 0.39 15.49
CA VAL A 392 -1.68 0.33 14.73
C VAL A 392 -2.86 0.83 15.54
N LEU A 393 -3.01 0.38 16.78
CA LEU A 393 -4.17 0.70 17.62
C LEU A 393 -4.12 2.08 18.28
N ASN A 394 -2.92 2.64 18.53
CA ASN A 394 -2.78 3.88 19.28
C ASN A 394 -2.33 5.07 18.42
N ILE A 395 -1.78 4.84 17.24
CA ILE A 395 -1.25 5.90 16.37
C ILE A 395 -1.96 5.91 15.02
N ARG A 396 -1.99 4.77 14.31
CA ARG A 396 -2.41 4.73 12.90
C ARG A 396 -3.91 4.80 12.73
N ILE A 397 -4.65 3.86 13.32
CA ILE A 397 -6.12 3.81 13.19
C ILE A 397 -6.80 5.04 13.83
N PRO A 398 -6.38 5.54 15.02
CA PRO A 398 -6.98 6.74 15.60
C PRO A 398 -6.63 8.06 14.92
N ASN A 399 -5.71 8.07 13.95
CA ASN A 399 -5.26 9.30 13.29
C ASN A 399 -6.43 9.99 12.56
N PRO A 400 -6.82 11.21 12.98
CA PRO A 400 -8.00 11.89 12.45
C PRO A 400 -7.86 12.37 11.00
N PHE A 401 -6.63 12.40 10.48
CA PHE A 401 -6.35 12.78 9.11
C PHE A 401 -6.47 11.61 8.12
N MET A 402 -6.64 10.38 8.60
CA MET A 402 -6.80 9.24 7.70
C MET A 402 -8.23 9.18 7.18
N PRO A 403 -8.45 9.27 5.85
CA PRO A 403 -9.77 9.31 5.25
C PRO A 403 -10.36 7.90 5.07
N ASP A 404 -10.11 7.01 6.03
CA ASP A 404 -10.56 5.64 5.97
C ASP A 404 -12.01 5.55 6.44
N THR A 405 -12.91 5.31 5.49
CA THR A 405 -14.33 5.05 5.79
C THR A 405 -14.57 3.55 5.96
N PRO A 406 -15.47 3.13 6.85
CA PRO A 406 -15.87 1.74 7.00
C PRO A 406 -16.26 1.10 5.67
N GLN A 407 -17.05 1.79 4.84
CA GLN A 407 -17.53 1.32 3.54
C GLN A 407 -16.37 1.03 2.58
N ARG A 408 -15.35 1.91 2.52
CA ARG A 408 -14.17 1.69 1.66
C ARG A 408 -13.38 0.46 2.09
N ILE A 409 -13.20 0.28 3.38
CA ILE A 409 -12.45 -0.85 3.92
C ILE A 409 -13.24 -2.16 3.81
N ALA A 410 -14.59 -2.11 3.87
CA ALA A 410 -15.47 -3.27 3.72
C ALA A 410 -15.57 -3.80 2.27
N THR A 411 -15.04 -3.09 1.27
CA THR A 411 -14.95 -3.62 -0.11
C THR A 411 -14.26 -4.98 -0.12
N ASP A 412 -14.77 -5.93 -0.91
CA ASP A 412 -14.23 -7.30 -1.07
C ASP A 412 -14.06 -8.09 0.24
N THR A 413 -14.89 -7.86 1.26
CA THR A 413 -14.75 -8.52 2.57
C THR A 413 -14.84 -10.04 2.45
N SER A 414 -15.72 -10.58 1.60
CA SER A 414 -15.85 -12.04 1.39
C SER A 414 -14.54 -12.71 0.98
N GLN A 415 -13.67 -12.01 0.26
CA GLN A 415 -12.36 -12.51 -0.18
C GLN A 415 -11.25 -12.30 0.85
N LYS A 416 -11.52 -11.52 1.88
CA LYS A 416 -10.54 -11.13 2.90
C LYS A 416 -10.62 -11.97 4.18
N LEU A 417 -11.81 -12.47 4.51
CA LEU A 417 -12.04 -13.19 5.78
C LEU A 417 -11.13 -14.40 5.94
N SER A 418 -10.92 -15.20 4.87
CA SER A 418 -10.09 -16.39 4.89
C SER A 418 -8.63 -16.11 5.25
N ILE A 419 -8.08 -14.99 4.76
CA ILE A 419 -6.69 -14.59 4.98
C ILE A 419 -6.55 -13.88 6.33
N ARG A 420 -7.48 -12.97 6.65
CA ARG A 420 -7.39 -12.09 7.81
C ARG A 420 -7.75 -12.76 9.14
N PHE A 421 -8.67 -13.73 9.11
CA PHE A 421 -9.14 -14.45 10.30
C PHE A 421 -8.98 -15.96 10.18
N GLY A 422 -9.25 -16.53 8.99
CA GLY A 422 -9.10 -17.95 8.76
C GLY A 422 -7.66 -18.44 8.96
N ALA A 423 -6.66 -17.62 8.66
CA ALA A 423 -5.26 -17.95 8.95
C ALA A 423 -5.01 -18.15 10.46
N THR A 424 -5.58 -17.27 11.29
CA THR A 424 -5.52 -17.39 12.76
C THR A 424 -6.20 -18.67 13.23
N ILE A 425 -7.42 -18.95 12.75
CA ILE A 425 -8.16 -20.17 13.12
C ILE A 425 -7.37 -21.44 12.73
N LYS A 426 -6.77 -21.49 11.53
CA LYS A 426 -5.91 -22.60 11.10
C LYS A 426 -4.72 -22.81 12.03
N SER A 427 -4.12 -21.71 12.50
CA SER A 427 -2.99 -21.79 13.43
C SER A 427 -3.41 -22.32 14.81
N TYR A 428 -4.60 -21.94 15.30
CA TYR A 428 -5.18 -22.54 16.51
C TYR A 428 -5.45 -24.04 16.34
N LEU A 429 -6.03 -24.46 15.21
CA LEU A 429 -6.27 -25.88 14.92
C LEU A 429 -4.98 -26.70 14.86
N ALA A 430 -3.89 -26.09 14.42
CA ALA A 430 -2.59 -26.75 14.33
C ALA A 430 -1.81 -26.76 15.67
N SER A 431 -2.20 -25.93 16.63
CA SER A 431 -1.50 -25.80 17.92
C SER A 431 -2.06 -26.79 18.95
N PRO A 432 -1.20 -27.55 19.63
CA PRO A 432 -1.64 -28.40 20.74
C PRO A 432 -1.92 -27.63 22.03
N GLU A 433 -1.49 -26.36 22.13
CA GLU A 433 -1.55 -25.55 23.34
C GLU A 433 -2.73 -24.56 23.33
N LEU A 434 -3.29 -24.26 22.15
CA LEU A 434 -4.35 -23.28 21.97
C LEU A 434 -5.69 -23.97 21.72
N SER A 435 -6.75 -23.35 22.21
CA SER A 435 -8.12 -23.84 22.02
C SER A 435 -8.93 -22.88 21.19
N LEU A 436 -9.68 -23.40 20.22
CA LEU A 436 -10.68 -22.60 19.47
C LEU A 436 -11.74 -22.00 20.41
N SER A 437 -11.87 -22.54 21.65
CA SER A 437 -12.72 -21.95 22.67
C SER A 437 -12.28 -20.56 23.11
N ASP A 438 -11.04 -20.17 22.90
CA ASP A 438 -10.48 -18.88 23.29
C ASP A 438 -10.82 -17.78 22.26
N LEU A 439 -11.16 -18.18 21.04
CA LEU A 439 -11.63 -17.26 19.99
C LEU A 439 -13.07 -16.82 20.28
N GLN A 440 -13.24 -15.55 20.64
CA GLN A 440 -14.54 -14.93 20.92
C GLN A 440 -14.83 -13.75 19.99
N ALA A 441 -13.84 -12.90 19.77
CA ALA A 441 -13.97 -11.73 18.94
C ALA A 441 -14.03 -12.10 17.43
N ILE A 442 -13.21 -13.02 16.96
CA ILE A 442 -13.24 -13.45 15.56
C ILE A 442 -14.60 -14.03 15.15
N PRO A 443 -15.23 -14.96 15.91
CA PRO A 443 -16.60 -15.39 15.60
C PRO A 443 -17.64 -14.26 15.60
N ALA A 444 -17.49 -13.27 16.49
CA ALA A 444 -18.36 -12.10 16.50
C ALA A 444 -18.20 -11.23 15.25
N VAL A 445 -16.98 -11.11 14.70
CA VAL A 445 -16.76 -10.42 13.41
C VAL A 445 -17.46 -11.15 12.27
N PHE A 446 -17.45 -12.47 12.25
CA PHE A 446 -18.18 -13.24 11.25
C PHE A 446 -19.70 -13.05 11.38
N ALA A 447 -20.22 -13.02 12.60
CA ALA A 447 -21.62 -12.71 12.88
C ALA A 447 -21.97 -11.27 12.43
N GLY A 448 -21.10 -10.31 12.71
CA GLY A 448 -21.21 -8.93 12.24
C GLY A 448 -21.22 -8.83 10.72
N TRP A 449 -20.39 -9.61 10.03
CA TRP A 449 -20.38 -9.66 8.57
C TRP A 449 -21.71 -10.23 8.00
N LEU A 450 -22.26 -11.30 8.60
CA LEU A 450 -23.59 -11.80 8.21
C LEU A 450 -24.66 -10.72 8.42
N ARG A 451 -24.58 -9.97 9.52
CA ARG A 451 -25.50 -8.85 9.82
C ARG A 451 -25.33 -7.69 8.84
N TYR A 452 -24.09 -7.35 8.44
CA TYR A 452 -23.76 -6.36 7.42
C TYR A 452 -24.39 -6.70 6.07
N LEU A 453 -24.34 -7.98 5.65
CA LEU A 453 -24.90 -8.43 4.38
C LEU A 453 -26.42 -8.21 4.25
N MET A 454 -27.13 -7.96 5.35
CA MET A 454 -28.54 -7.59 5.30
C MET A 454 -28.75 -6.20 4.66
N GLY A 455 -27.76 -5.32 4.68
CA GLY A 455 -27.84 -3.96 4.15
C GLY A 455 -28.70 -3.02 4.99
N VAL A 456 -28.78 -3.29 6.29
CA VAL A 456 -29.53 -2.49 7.27
C VAL A 456 -28.63 -2.26 8.48
N ASP A 457 -28.51 -1.02 8.94
CA ASP A 457 -27.69 -0.64 10.09
C ASP A 457 -28.33 -1.03 11.44
N ASP A 458 -27.69 -0.65 12.53
CA ASP A 458 -28.17 -0.97 13.88
C ASP A 458 -29.37 -0.12 14.32
N ASN A 459 -29.69 0.98 13.62
CA ASN A 459 -30.89 1.79 13.84
C ASN A 459 -32.10 1.25 13.05
N GLY A 460 -31.86 0.39 12.05
CA GLY A 460 -32.87 -0.15 11.15
C GLY A 460 -32.94 0.58 9.82
N ASP A 461 -32.01 1.50 9.55
CA ASP A 461 -31.93 2.23 8.29
C ASP A 461 -31.15 1.44 7.24
N ALA A 462 -31.61 1.51 5.98
CA ALA A 462 -30.95 0.81 4.88
C ALA A 462 -29.69 1.55 4.44
N PHE A 463 -28.61 0.81 4.18
CA PHE A 463 -27.38 1.33 3.59
C PHE A 463 -26.94 0.51 2.38
N GLU A 464 -26.13 1.12 1.51
CA GLU A 464 -25.57 0.44 0.34
C GLU A 464 -24.37 -0.42 0.75
N LEU A 465 -24.40 -1.70 0.35
CA LEU A 465 -23.28 -2.61 0.58
C LEU A 465 -22.09 -2.24 -0.30
N SER A 466 -20.90 -2.32 0.27
CA SER A 466 -19.67 -2.10 -0.48
C SER A 466 -19.50 -3.14 -1.59
N PRO A 467 -18.85 -2.79 -2.73
CA PRO A 467 -18.59 -3.75 -3.80
C PRO A 467 -17.88 -5.00 -3.30
N ASP A 468 -18.41 -6.17 -3.68
CA ASP A 468 -17.84 -7.47 -3.31
C ASP A 468 -18.19 -8.50 -4.40
N PRO A 469 -17.21 -9.21 -4.98
CA PRO A 469 -17.42 -10.16 -6.07
C PRO A 469 -18.36 -11.33 -5.71
N LEU A 470 -18.42 -11.72 -4.43
CA LEU A 470 -19.27 -12.80 -3.97
C LEU A 470 -20.62 -12.34 -3.43
N LEU A 471 -20.92 -11.05 -3.50
CA LEU A 471 -22.14 -10.50 -2.91
C LEU A 471 -23.42 -11.20 -3.43
N ALA A 472 -23.49 -11.47 -4.73
CA ALA A 472 -24.62 -12.19 -5.33
C ALA A 472 -24.76 -13.63 -4.82
N THR A 473 -23.68 -14.22 -4.32
CA THR A 473 -23.65 -15.60 -3.77
C THR A 473 -23.98 -15.62 -2.28
N VAL A 474 -23.48 -14.65 -1.50
CA VAL A 474 -23.55 -14.69 -0.02
C VAL A 474 -24.75 -13.95 0.53
N ARG A 475 -25.19 -12.87 -0.09
CA ARG A 475 -26.33 -12.06 0.37
C ARG A 475 -27.67 -12.82 0.43
N PRO A 476 -28.01 -13.74 -0.51
CA PRO A 476 -29.24 -14.50 -0.47
C PRO A 476 -29.51 -15.28 0.83
N TYR A 477 -28.46 -15.60 1.59
CA TYR A 477 -28.62 -16.30 2.87
C TYR A 477 -29.25 -15.44 3.97
N VAL A 478 -29.19 -14.11 3.88
CA VAL A 478 -29.61 -13.19 4.94
C VAL A 478 -30.50 -12.04 4.49
N GLN A 479 -30.62 -11.76 3.19
CA GLN A 479 -31.32 -10.58 2.66
C GLN A 479 -32.80 -10.48 3.03
N ASP A 480 -33.46 -11.61 3.27
CA ASP A 480 -34.90 -11.67 3.59
C ASP A 480 -35.19 -11.63 5.10
N LEU A 481 -34.13 -11.64 5.92
CA LEU A 481 -34.23 -11.52 7.37
C LEU A 481 -34.65 -10.09 7.75
N LYS A 482 -35.49 -9.98 8.77
CA LYS A 482 -36.00 -8.69 9.25
C LYS A 482 -35.48 -8.42 10.66
N LEU A 483 -34.94 -7.25 10.86
CA LEU A 483 -34.49 -6.78 12.18
C LEU A 483 -35.73 -6.71 13.12
N GLY A 484 -35.55 -7.22 14.34
CA GLY A 484 -36.62 -7.26 15.35
C GLY A 484 -37.66 -8.36 15.16
N ALA A 485 -37.59 -9.15 14.10
CA ALA A 485 -38.43 -10.33 13.95
C ALA A 485 -37.91 -11.49 14.81
N PRO A 486 -38.81 -12.37 15.34
CA PRO A 486 -38.36 -13.55 16.06
C PRO A 486 -37.43 -14.40 15.20
N ALA A 487 -36.20 -14.59 15.65
CA ALA A 487 -35.21 -15.39 14.96
C ALA A 487 -35.25 -16.85 15.49
N ASP A 488 -35.61 -17.78 14.62
CA ASP A 488 -35.50 -19.20 14.90
C ASP A 488 -34.02 -19.64 14.65
N ARG A 489 -33.29 -19.83 15.74
CA ARG A 489 -31.88 -20.22 15.69
C ARG A 489 -31.65 -21.54 14.95
N GLU A 490 -32.54 -22.51 15.11
CA GLU A 490 -32.39 -23.82 14.45
C GLU A 490 -32.64 -23.70 12.94
N ALA A 491 -33.65 -22.94 12.53
CA ALA A 491 -33.92 -22.64 11.13
C ALA A 491 -32.74 -21.86 10.49
N LEU A 492 -32.21 -20.85 11.19
CA LEU A 492 -31.04 -20.10 10.74
C LEU A 492 -29.80 -20.96 10.62
N SER A 493 -29.56 -21.88 11.58
CA SER A 493 -28.45 -22.83 11.52
C SER A 493 -28.49 -23.68 10.24
N LYS A 494 -29.68 -24.18 9.88
CA LYS A 494 -29.87 -24.98 8.66
C LYS A 494 -29.68 -24.14 7.39
N THR A 495 -30.20 -22.92 7.38
CA THR A 495 -30.09 -22.02 6.23
C THR A 495 -28.67 -21.57 5.98
N LEU A 496 -27.92 -21.22 7.05
CA LEU A 496 -26.55 -20.72 6.97
C LEU A 496 -25.49 -21.82 6.88
N ALA A 497 -25.84 -23.10 7.13
CA ALA A 497 -24.88 -24.18 7.13
C ALA A 497 -24.03 -24.27 5.85
N PRO A 498 -24.56 -24.13 4.62
CA PRO A 498 -23.72 -24.16 3.42
C PRO A 498 -22.71 -23.02 3.37
N LEU A 499 -23.09 -21.82 3.84
CA LEU A 499 -22.19 -20.66 3.90
C LEU A 499 -21.14 -20.83 5.00
N LEU A 500 -21.53 -21.24 6.22
CA LEU A 500 -20.62 -21.40 7.35
C LEU A 500 -19.62 -22.55 7.17
N SER A 501 -19.91 -23.52 6.29
CA SER A 501 -18.97 -24.59 5.92
C SER A 501 -18.04 -24.21 4.77
N ASP A 502 -18.23 -23.04 4.14
CA ASP A 502 -17.41 -22.64 2.99
C ASP A 502 -16.01 -22.14 3.41
N ALA A 503 -15.05 -23.05 3.33
CA ALA A 503 -13.66 -22.76 3.63
C ALA A 503 -13.00 -21.77 2.66
N SER A 504 -13.59 -21.51 1.50
CA SER A 504 -13.05 -20.49 0.58
C SER A 504 -13.30 -19.07 1.11
N ILE A 505 -14.37 -18.86 1.87
CA ILE A 505 -14.76 -17.59 2.48
C ILE A 505 -14.11 -17.41 3.86
N PHE A 506 -14.25 -18.42 4.76
CA PHE A 506 -13.77 -18.31 6.14
C PHE A 506 -12.37 -18.90 6.37
N GLY A 507 -11.79 -19.53 5.35
CA GLY A 507 -10.50 -20.19 5.46
C GLY A 507 -10.57 -21.61 6.04
N VAL A 508 -11.63 -21.91 6.79
CA VAL A 508 -11.96 -23.22 7.38
C VAL A 508 -13.47 -23.47 7.29
N ASP A 509 -13.89 -24.73 7.38
CA ASP A 509 -15.27 -25.08 7.66
C ASP A 509 -15.57 -24.77 9.15
N LEU A 510 -16.35 -23.71 9.41
CA LEU A 510 -16.66 -23.28 10.77
C LEU A 510 -17.52 -24.29 11.55
N ILE A 511 -18.30 -25.13 10.86
CA ILE A 511 -19.10 -26.18 11.49
C ILE A 511 -18.16 -27.28 12.00
N SER A 512 -17.30 -27.77 11.13
CA SER A 512 -16.31 -28.79 11.49
C SER A 512 -15.32 -28.30 12.54
N ALA A 513 -15.00 -27.01 12.53
CA ALA A 513 -14.15 -26.38 13.55
C ALA A 513 -14.85 -26.14 14.89
N GLY A 514 -16.18 -26.31 14.97
CA GLY A 514 -16.98 -26.07 16.19
C GLY A 514 -17.13 -24.58 16.56
N LEU A 515 -16.98 -23.68 15.57
CA LEU A 515 -17.13 -22.23 15.76
C LEU A 515 -18.50 -21.71 15.31
N SER A 516 -19.26 -22.48 14.53
CA SER A 516 -20.53 -22.09 13.96
C SER A 516 -21.57 -21.68 15.01
N ASP A 517 -21.64 -22.36 16.13
CA ASP A 517 -22.58 -22.04 17.20
C ASP A 517 -22.36 -20.65 17.77
N ARG A 518 -21.10 -20.25 17.99
CA ARG A 518 -20.78 -18.89 18.47
C ARG A 518 -21.13 -17.82 17.45
N VAL A 519 -20.86 -18.08 16.18
CA VAL A 519 -21.24 -17.17 15.09
C VAL A 519 -22.75 -17.00 15.06
N LEU A 520 -23.51 -18.11 15.14
CA LEU A 520 -24.97 -18.10 15.13
C LEU A 520 -25.56 -17.42 16.36
N ASP A 521 -25.03 -17.70 17.57
CA ASP A 521 -25.53 -17.08 18.79
C ASP A 521 -25.32 -15.55 18.78
N ALA A 522 -24.15 -15.09 18.34
CA ALA A 522 -23.90 -13.66 18.18
C ALA A 522 -24.77 -13.05 17.09
N PHE A 523 -24.95 -13.74 15.94
CA PHE A 523 -25.79 -13.26 14.85
C PHE A 523 -27.25 -13.14 15.27
N VAL A 524 -27.81 -14.16 15.92
CA VAL A 524 -29.18 -14.12 16.46
C VAL A 524 -29.36 -12.96 17.45
N SER A 525 -28.37 -12.72 18.32
CA SER A 525 -28.40 -11.59 19.24
C SER A 525 -28.44 -10.25 18.50
N MET A 526 -27.69 -10.10 17.42
CA MET A 526 -27.66 -8.89 16.57
C MET A 526 -28.95 -8.67 15.75
N LEU A 527 -29.88 -9.65 15.70
CA LEU A 527 -31.16 -9.55 14.99
C LEU A 527 -32.30 -9.05 15.86
N HIS A 528 -32.15 -8.91 17.18
CA HIS A 528 -33.23 -8.62 18.13
C HIS A 528 -33.94 -7.28 17.87
N GLY A 529 -33.32 -6.33 17.20
CA GLY A 529 -33.93 -5.02 16.88
C GLY A 529 -32.89 -3.90 16.82
N PRO A 530 -33.34 -2.66 16.71
CA PRO A 530 -32.44 -1.51 16.77
C PRO A 530 -31.61 -1.49 18.06
N GLY A 531 -30.30 -1.19 17.92
CA GLY A 531 -29.32 -1.20 19.03
C GLY A 531 -28.74 -2.58 19.36
N ALA A 532 -29.24 -3.65 18.74
CA ALA A 532 -28.86 -5.02 19.07
C ALA A 532 -27.38 -5.35 18.74
N VAL A 533 -26.79 -4.71 17.73
CA VAL A 533 -25.37 -4.87 17.40
C VAL A 533 -24.52 -4.25 18.52
N ALA A 534 -24.83 -3.00 18.90
CA ALA A 534 -24.12 -2.31 19.98
C ALA A 534 -24.23 -3.07 21.32
N ASP A 535 -25.43 -3.53 21.67
CA ASP A 535 -25.68 -4.30 22.90
C ASP A 535 -24.93 -5.64 22.89
N THR A 536 -24.94 -6.36 21.77
CA THR A 536 -24.22 -7.63 21.63
C THR A 536 -22.72 -7.43 21.81
N LEU A 537 -22.14 -6.41 21.16
CA LEU A 537 -20.73 -6.08 21.31
C LEU A 537 -20.37 -5.65 22.74
N ALA A 538 -21.22 -4.83 23.39
CA ALA A 538 -21.04 -4.41 24.76
C ALA A 538 -21.05 -5.60 25.74
N ALA A 539 -22.00 -6.51 25.59
CA ALA A 539 -22.11 -7.74 26.37
C ALA A 539 -20.91 -8.67 26.17
N LEU A 540 -20.43 -8.79 24.92
CA LEU A 540 -19.24 -9.59 24.59
C LEU A 540 -17.97 -8.99 25.21
N THR A 541 -17.75 -7.70 25.00
CA THR A 541 -16.52 -7.03 25.46
C THR A 541 -16.47 -6.79 26.97
N ALA A 542 -17.60 -6.89 27.66
CA ALA A 542 -17.63 -6.91 29.11
C ALA A 542 -17.02 -8.19 29.71
N GLN A 543 -16.87 -9.26 28.92
CA GLN A 543 -16.27 -10.53 29.32
C GLN A 543 -14.75 -10.58 29.06
N PHE A 544 -14.21 -9.60 28.37
CA PHE A 544 -12.80 -9.45 28.05
C PHE A 544 -12.03 -8.80 29.24
#